data_5c95b33ac1640c3b4a46280e6b19dd95
#
_entry.id   5c95b33ac1640c3b4a46280e6b19dd95
#
_cell.length_a   1.000
_cell.length_b   1.000
_cell.length_c   1.000
_cell.angle_alpha   90.00
_cell.angle_beta   90.00
_cell.angle_gamma   90.00
#
_symmetry.space_group_name_H-M   'P 1'
#
loop_
_entity.id
_entity.type
_entity.pdbx_description
1 polymer ?
#
loop_
_entity_poly.entity_id
_entity_poly.type
_entity_poly.pdbx_seq_one_letter_code
_entity_poly.pdbx_strand_id
1 'polypeptide(L)'
;MTSASIAVIGGDGIGPEVTAEALKALTAVSGPDAFDFVHYDLGAERWQRTGEVLPDSVLEELKGADAIVLGAVGAAPGSKAIPSGLLERGLLLKLRFAFDHAINLRPSKLYPGVPTPLAPRIVEGKDVDFVVVREGTEGLYCGNGGAVRVGTPHELATEVS
;
A
#
# COMPACT_ATOMS: atom_id res chain seq x y z
N MET A 1 -20.79 -22.61 3.33
CA MET A 1 -19.87 -21.84 2.47
C MET A 1 -18.58 -21.70 3.27
N THR A 2 -17.42 -21.95 2.67
CA THR A 2 -16.15 -21.69 3.34
C THR A 2 -15.95 -20.17 3.41
N SER A 3 -15.61 -19.63 4.58
CA SER A 3 -15.22 -18.22 4.75
C SER A 3 -13.97 -17.94 3.91
N ALA A 4 -13.90 -16.74 3.32
CA ALA A 4 -12.68 -16.31 2.65
C ALA A 4 -11.66 -15.81 3.69
N SER A 5 -10.40 -16.18 3.52
CA SER A 5 -9.30 -15.76 4.40
C SER A 5 -8.76 -14.39 3.97
N ILE A 6 -8.84 -13.41 4.87
CA ILE A 6 -8.38 -12.05 4.63
C ILE A 6 -7.20 -11.73 5.55
N ALA A 7 -6.03 -11.54 4.96
CA ALA A 7 -4.88 -11.02 5.70
C ALA A 7 -5.04 -9.53 5.97
N VAL A 8 -4.89 -9.12 7.21
CA VAL A 8 -5.08 -7.72 7.64
C VAL A 8 -3.76 -7.15 8.12
N ILE A 9 -3.28 -6.15 7.43
CA ILE A 9 -2.07 -5.40 7.78
C ILE A 9 -2.50 -3.97 8.13
N GLY A 10 -2.70 -3.69 9.41
CA GLY A 10 -3.10 -2.36 9.89
C GLY A 10 -2.05 -1.30 9.59
N GLY A 11 -0.78 -1.65 9.78
CA GLY A 11 0.34 -0.73 9.60
C GLY A 11 0.49 0.24 10.76
N ASP A 12 0.82 1.50 10.46
CA ASP A 12 1.25 2.52 11.41
C ASP A 12 0.31 3.74 11.44
N GLY A 13 0.44 4.57 12.46
CA GLY A 13 -0.26 5.84 12.55
C GLY A 13 -1.77 5.70 12.45
N ILE A 14 -2.40 6.27 11.42
CA ILE A 14 -3.84 6.17 11.18
C ILE A 14 -4.27 4.79 10.64
N GLY A 15 -3.31 3.98 10.19
CA GLY A 15 -3.58 2.70 9.53
C GLY A 15 -4.47 1.74 10.31
N PRO A 16 -4.19 1.45 11.59
CA PRO A 16 -5.04 0.58 12.41
C PRO A 16 -6.48 1.08 12.55
N GLU A 17 -6.68 2.39 12.71
CA GLU A 17 -8.00 3.01 12.84
C GLU A 17 -8.82 2.85 11.55
N VAL A 18 -8.27 3.26 10.41
CA VAL A 18 -8.99 3.17 9.13
C VAL A 18 -9.24 1.73 8.70
N THR A 19 -8.30 0.82 9.02
CA THR A 19 -8.47 -0.61 8.77
C THR A 19 -9.61 -1.18 9.60
N ALA A 20 -9.71 -0.83 10.88
CA ALA A 20 -10.82 -1.28 11.72
C ALA A 20 -12.18 -0.86 11.16
N GLU A 21 -12.31 0.37 10.66
CA GLU A 21 -13.56 0.84 10.03
C GLU A 21 -13.83 0.12 8.69
N ALA A 22 -12.79 -0.19 7.91
CA ALA A 22 -12.94 -0.98 6.68
C ALA A 22 -13.47 -2.40 6.97
N LEU A 23 -12.94 -3.07 8.02
CA LEU A 23 -13.41 -4.41 8.41
C LEU A 23 -14.86 -4.38 8.92
N LYS A 24 -15.27 -3.34 9.65
CA LYS A 24 -16.69 -3.13 10.03
C LYS A 24 -17.59 -3.02 8.81
N ALA A 25 -17.18 -2.24 7.80
CA ALA A 25 -17.93 -2.09 6.56
C ALA A 25 -18.05 -3.44 5.81
N LEU A 26 -16.94 -4.17 5.67
CA LEU A 26 -16.93 -5.50 5.06
C LEU A 26 -17.90 -6.45 5.78
N THR A 27 -17.81 -6.54 7.10
CA THR A 27 -18.70 -7.40 7.91
C THR A 27 -20.16 -6.98 7.78
N ALA A 28 -20.44 -5.67 7.73
CA ALA A 28 -21.81 -5.17 7.62
C ALA A 28 -22.49 -5.54 6.29
N VAL A 29 -21.74 -5.57 5.18
CA VAL A 29 -22.31 -5.89 3.87
C VAL A 29 -22.33 -7.39 3.55
N SER A 30 -21.45 -8.19 4.16
CA SER A 30 -21.28 -9.62 3.83
C SER A 30 -21.82 -10.57 4.89
N GLY A 31 -22.07 -10.06 6.10
CA GLY A 31 -22.40 -10.87 7.28
C GLY A 31 -21.15 -11.30 8.07
N PRO A 32 -21.34 -11.70 9.34
CA PRO A 32 -20.24 -11.96 10.28
C PRO A 32 -19.38 -13.19 9.91
N ASP A 33 -19.93 -14.14 9.18
CA ASP A 33 -19.28 -15.42 8.89
C ASP A 33 -18.68 -15.48 7.48
N ALA A 34 -18.70 -14.36 6.74
CA ALA A 34 -18.22 -14.33 5.36
C ALA A 34 -16.68 -14.37 5.24
N PHE A 35 -16.00 -13.81 6.23
CA PHE A 35 -14.54 -13.65 6.23
C PHE A 35 -13.91 -14.15 7.52
N ASP A 36 -12.71 -14.73 7.36
CA ASP A 36 -11.77 -15.02 8.45
C ASP A 36 -10.62 -14.01 8.39
N PHE A 37 -10.51 -13.14 9.40
CA PHE A 37 -9.54 -12.06 9.44
C PHE A 37 -8.30 -12.48 10.23
N VAL A 38 -7.15 -12.58 9.54
CA VAL A 38 -5.86 -12.87 10.15
C VAL A 38 -5.00 -11.61 10.19
N HIS A 39 -4.67 -11.13 11.38
CA HIS A 39 -3.92 -9.88 11.58
C HIS A 39 -2.41 -10.10 11.57
N TYR A 40 -1.71 -9.25 10.81
CA TYR A 40 -0.25 -9.23 10.71
C TYR A 40 0.31 -7.91 11.20
N ASP A 41 1.24 -7.99 12.14
CA ASP A 41 1.98 -6.85 12.66
C ASP A 41 3.16 -6.53 11.73
N LEU A 42 2.94 -5.63 10.77
CA LEU A 42 3.92 -5.17 9.78
C LEU A 42 3.88 -3.65 9.68
N GLY A 43 5.05 -3.02 9.64
CA GLY A 43 5.18 -1.56 9.54
C GLY A 43 6.43 -1.02 10.21
N ALA A 44 6.44 0.29 10.42
CA ALA A 44 7.55 1.03 11.05
C ALA A 44 7.80 0.59 12.48
N GLU A 45 6.73 0.43 13.28
CA GLU A 45 6.84 0.04 14.68
C GLU A 45 7.43 -1.37 14.84
N ARG A 46 7.03 -2.31 13.97
CA ARG A 46 7.65 -3.64 13.95
C ARG A 46 9.13 -3.53 13.63
N TRP A 47 9.49 -2.82 12.56
CA TRP A 47 10.89 -2.67 12.18
C TRP A 47 11.74 -2.07 13.30
N GLN A 48 11.26 -1.04 13.99
CA GLN A 48 11.97 -0.44 15.13
C GLN A 48 12.20 -1.44 16.27
N ARG A 49 11.27 -2.36 16.49
CA ARG A 49 11.33 -3.36 17.56
C ARG A 49 12.18 -4.56 17.21
N THR A 50 12.16 -4.99 15.94
CA THR A 50 12.73 -6.27 15.51
C THR A 50 13.88 -6.14 14.49
N GLY A 51 13.99 -5.00 13.81
CA GLY A 51 14.88 -4.83 12.64
C GLY A 51 14.36 -5.46 11.35
N GLU A 52 13.18 -6.07 11.36
CA GLU A 52 12.59 -6.78 10.21
C GLU A 52 11.38 -6.04 9.67
N VAL A 53 11.34 -5.80 8.35
CA VAL A 53 10.18 -5.19 7.67
C VAL A 53 9.13 -6.24 7.33
N LEU A 54 9.50 -7.24 6.55
CA LEU A 54 8.64 -8.35 6.11
C LEU A 54 9.48 -9.63 6.05
N PRO A 55 9.37 -10.50 7.07
CA PRO A 55 10.01 -11.81 7.06
C PRO A 55 9.49 -12.69 5.92
N ASP A 56 10.36 -13.52 5.36
CA ASP A 56 9.95 -14.41 4.27
C ASP A 56 8.91 -15.46 4.72
N SER A 57 8.94 -15.89 5.98
CA SER A 57 7.90 -16.77 6.54
C SER A 57 6.52 -16.10 6.51
N VAL A 58 6.44 -14.82 6.89
CA VAL A 58 5.18 -14.06 6.83
C VAL A 58 4.73 -13.85 5.39
N LEU A 59 5.68 -13.60 4.47
CA LEU A 59 5.35 -13.47 3.04
C LEU A 59 4.73 -14.78 2.50
N GLU A 60 5.25 -15.94 2.89
CA GLU A 60 4.66 -17.23 2.49
C GLU A 60 3.28 -17.46 3.12
N GLU A 61 3.06 -17.06 4.37
CA GLU A 61 1.72 -17.10 4.98
C GLU A 61 0.72 -16.24 4.23
N LEU A 62 1.11 -15.01 3.85
CA LEU A 62 0.26 -14.09 3.10
C LEU A 62 -0.16 -14.62 1.73
N LYS A 63 0.63 -15.51 1.10
CA LYS A 63 0.25 -16.19 -0.16
C LYS A 63 -0.96 -17.11 0.00
N GLY A 64 -1.21 -17.60 1.20
CA GLY A 64 -2.35 -18.45 1.51
C GLY A 64 -3.66 -17.69 1.71
N ALA A 65 -3.66 -16.37 1.80
CA ALA A 65 -4.85 -15.57 1.95
C ALA A 65 -5.53 -15.29 0.60
N ASP A 66 -6.87 -15.23 0.60
CA ASP A 66 -7.67 -14.90 -0.58
C ASP A 66 -7.52 -13.41 -0.96
N ALA A 67 -7.30 -12.54 0.04
CA ALA A 67 -7.03 -11.12 -0.17
C ALA A 67 -6.25 -10.51 1.00
N ILE A 68 -5.69 -9.30 0.77
CA ILE A 68 -4.98 -8.53 1.78
C ILE A 68 -5.68 -7.17 1.94
N VAL A 69 -6.06 -6.84 3.16
CA VAL A 69 -6.47 -5.48 3.55
C VAL A 69 -5.24 -4.79 4.14
N LEU A 70 -4.77 -3.76 3.45
CA LEU A 70 -3.59 -3.01 3.85
C LEU A 70 -3.99 -1.59 4.26
N GLY A 71 -3.62 -1.23 5.49
CA GLY A 71 -3.76 0.12 6.02
C GLY A 71 -2.62 1.04 5.57
N ALA A 72 -2.32 2.04 6.38
CA ALA A 72 -1.21 2.94 6.13
C ALA A 72 0.07 2.43 6.78
N VAL A 73 1.20 2.46 6.07
CA VAL A 73 2.50 2.10 6.61
C VAL A 73 3.47 3.27 6.46
N GLY A 74 4.21 3.57 7.50
CA GLY A 74 5.19 4.65 7.48
C GLY A 74 5.42 5.29 8.84
N ALA A 75 6.54 5.98 8.99
CA ALA A 75 6.78 6.83 10.14
C ALA A 75 6.04 8.16 10.02
N ALA A 76 5.87 8.86 11.14
CA ALA A 76 5.30 10.21 11.15
C ALA A 76 6.07 11.15 10.19
N PRO A 77 5.38 12.07 9.51
CA PRO A 77 6.00 13.02 8.59
C PRO A 77 7.17 13.76 9.24
N GLY A 78 8.32 13.80 8.56
CA GLY A 78 9.55 14.41 9.07
C GLY A 78 10.33 13.57 10.08
N SER A 79 9.85 12.40 10.47
CA SER A 79 10.58 11.49 11.35
C SER A 79 11.82 10.94 10.65
N LYS A 80 12.92 10.85 11.39
CA LYS A 80 14.16 10.17 10.99
C LYS A 80 14.29 8.79 11.65
N ALA A 81 13.23 8.30 12.27
CA ALA A 81 13.23 7.05 13.03
C ALA A 81 13.47 5.82 12.17
N ILE A 82 13.15 5.89 10.88
CA ILE A 82 13.41 4.84 9.90
C ILE A 82 14.07 5.41 8.64
N PRO A 83 14.93 4.63 7.97
CA PRO A 83 15.53 5.03 6.70
C PRO A 83 14.46 5.32 5.63
N SER A 84 14.69 6.36 4.83
CA SER A 84 13.78 6.73 3.73
C SER A 84 13.67 5.57 2.72
N GLY A 85 12.44 5.30 2.29
CA GLY A 85 12.13 4.25 1.32
C GLY A 85 12.25 2.82 1.85
N LEU A 86 12.52 2.62 3.13
CA LEU A 86 12.67 1.28 3.71
C LEU A 86 11.37 0.48 3.63
N LEU A 87 10.26 1.06 4.08
CA LEU A 87 8.96 0.38 4.08
C LEU A 87 8.37 0.29 2.68
N GLU A 88 8.58 1.30 1.86
CA GLU A 88 8.16 1.27 0.46
C GLU A 88 8.80 0.10 -0.28
N ARG A 89 10.11 -0.07 -0.17
CA ARG A 89 10.83 -1.17 -0.82
C ARG A 89 10.64 -2.51 -0.12
N GLY A 90 10.76 -2.51 1.22
CA GLY A 90 10.79 -3.74 2.01
C GLY A 90 9.41 -4.34 2.30
N LEU A 91 8.32 -3.57 2.17
CA LEU A 91 6.96 -4.05 2.38
C LEU A 91 6.11 -3.86 1.12
N LEU A 92 5.83 -2.61 0.71
CA LEU A 92 4.85 -2.35 -0.35
C LEU A 92 5.28 -2.90 -1.71
N LEU A 93 6.50 -2.61 -2.14
CA LEU A 93 7.02 -3.14 -3.41
C LEU A 93 7.31 -4.63 -3.31
N LYS A 94 7.80 -5.12 -2.15
CA LYS A 94 8.05 -6.56 -1.94
C LYS A 94 6.76 -7.36 -2.08
N LEU A 95 5.64 -6.93 -1.48
CA LEU A 95 4.32 -7.56 -1.67
C LEU A 95 3.87 -7.49 -3.14
N ARG A 96 3.97 -6.31 -3.76
CA ARG A 96 3.55 -6.11 -5.16
C ARG A 96 4.23 -7.07 -6.11
N PHE A 97 5.55 -7.18 -6.04
CA PHE A 97 6.32 -8.07 -6.92
C PHE A 97 6.15 -9.55 -6.56
N ALA A 98 6.10 -9.90 -5.28
CA ALA A 98 5.95 -11.28 -4.86
C ALA A 98 4.58 -11.89 -5.24
N PHE A 99 3.55 -11.06 -5.37
CA PHE A 99 2.19 -11.47 -5.76
C PHE A 99 1.81 -11.08 -7.18
N ASP A 100 2.75 -10.53 -7.95
CA ASP A 100 2.53 -10.06 -9.32
C ASP A 100 1.30 -9.14 -9.44
N HIS A 101 1.18 -8.16 -8.52
CA HIS A 101 0.10 -7.19 -8.53
C HIS A 101 0.29 -6.15 -9.65
N ALA A 102 0.15 -6.59 -10.91
CA ALA A 102 0.38 -5.78 -12.09
C ALA A 102 -0.63 -4.64 -12.23
N ILE A 103 -1.87 -4.84 -11.77
CA ILE A 103 -2.94 -3.85 -11.90
C ILE A 103 -3.16 -3.12 -10.58
N ASN A 104 -3.00 -1.81 -10.58
CA ASN A 104 -3.35 -0.93 -9.47
C ASN A 104 -4.57 -0.09 -9.86
N LEU A 105 -5.75 -0.45 -9.34
CA LEU A 105 -6.99 0.28 -9.56
C LEU A 105 -7.14 1.39 -8.54
N ARG A 106 -7.34 2.63 -9.01
CA ARG A 106 -7.47 3.83 -8.19
C ARG A 106 -8.76 4.58 -8.51
N PRO A 107 -9.89 4.16 -7.93
CA PRO A 107 -11.15 4.88 -8.09
C PRO A 107 -11.04 6.25 -7.41
N SER A 108 -11.53 7.29 -8.07
CA SER A 108 -11.53 8.66 -7.59
C SER A 108 -12.91 9.27 -7.82
N LYS A 109 -13.63 9.49 -6.71
CA LYS A 109 -14.98 10.07 -6.73
C LYS A 109 -15.04 11.25 -5.79
N LEU A 110 -15.60 12.33 -6.27
CA LEU A 110 -15.92 13.49 -5.44
C LEU A 110 -17.36 13.36 -4.92
N TYR A 111 -17.49 13.15 -3.62
CA TYR A 111 -18.79 13.06 -2.98
C TYR A 111 -19.30 14.46 -2.60
N PRO A 112 -20.63 14.71 -2.65
CA PRO A 112 -21.22 15.96 -2.20
C PRO A 112 -20.83 16.29 -0.75
N GLY A 113 -20.44 17.56 -0.51
CA GLY A 113 -20.06 18.02 0.83
C GLY A 113 -18.65 17.68 1.29
N VAL A 114 -17.87 16.91 0.51
CA VAL A 114 -16.48 16.63 0.83
C VAL A 114 -15.58 17.77 0.36
N PRO A 115 -14.72 18.34 1.21
CA PRO A 115 -13.76 19.36 0.80
C PRO A 115 -12.83 18.85 -0.29
N THR A 116 -12.56 19.70 -1.30
CA THR A 116 -11.69 19.34 -2.42
C THR A 116 -10.71 20.48 -2.70
N PRO A 117 -9.46 20.20 -3.11
CA PRO A 117 -8.53 21.22 -3.58
C PRO A 117 -8.85 21.75 -4.98
N LEU A 118 -9.82 21.14 -5.67
CA LEU A 118 -10.22 21.58 -7.01
C LEU A 118 -10.97 22.91 -6.96
N ALA A 119 -10.69 23.80 -7.91
CA ALA A 119 -11.39 25.08 -8.00
C ALA A 119 -12.90 24.87 -8.24
N PRO A 120 -13.80 25.65 -7.60
CA PRO A 120 -15.25 25.48 -7.73
C PRO A 120 -15.74 25.38 -9.18
N ARG A 121 -15.22 26.23 -10.09
CA ARG A 121 -15.57 26.21 -11.54
C ARG A 121 -15.27 24.88 -12.24
N ILE A 122 -14.41 24.03 -11.65
CA ILE A 122 -14.06 22.72 -12.22
C ILE A 122 -15.06 21.66 -11.81
N VAL A 123 -15.57 21.75 -10.58
CA VAL A 123 -16.40 20.70 -9.97
C VAL A 123 -17.88 21.07 -9.87
N GLU A 124 -18.22 22.36 -9.91
CA GLU A 124 -19.60 22.82 -9.78
C GLU A 124 -20.48 22.30 -10.93
N GLY A 125 -21.53 21.55 -10.56
CA GLY A 125 -22.45 20.93 -11.52
C GLY A 125 -21.85 19.79 -12.35
N LYS A 126 -20.67 19.29 -11.98
CA LYS A 126 -20.01 18.16 -12.65
C LYS A 126 -19.87 16.96 -11.72
N ASP A 127 -20.07 15.80 -12.29
CA ASP A 127 -19.75 14.53 -11.63
C ASP A 127 -18.27 14.22 -11.89
N VAL A 128 -17.48 14.18 -10.81
CA VAL A 128 -16.09 13.75 -10.86
C VAL A 128 -16.04 12.31 -10.34
N ASP A 129 -16.09 11.38 -11.27
CA ASP A 129 -16.08 9.94 -10.99
C ASP A 129 -15.28 9.22 -12.10
N PHE A 130 -14.11 8.71 -11.76
CA PHE A 130 -13.24 8.00 -12.70
C PHE A 130 -12.35 6.99 -12.00
N VAL A 131 -11.81 6.06 -12.78
CA VAL A 131 -10.84 5.08 -12.29
C VAL A 131 -9.53 5.22 -13.06
N VAL A 132 -8.43 5.41 -12.33
CA VAL A 132 -7.08 5.29 -12.89
C VAL A 132 -6.66 3.82 -12.81
N VAL A 133 -6.37 3.24 -13.95
CA VAL A 133 -5.74 1.91 -14.04
C VAL A 133 -4.25 2.11 -14.25
N ARG A 134 -3.45 1.73 -13.26
CA ARG A 134 -2.01 1.92 -13.25
C ARG A 134 -1.30 0.57 -13.33
N GLU A 135 -0.27 0.50 -14.18
CA GLU A 135 0.67 -0.59 -14.17
C GLU A 135 1.49 -0.58 -12.87
N GLY A 136 1.77 -1.73 -12.28
CA GLY A 136 2.36 -1.85 -10.95
C GLY A 136 3.67 -2.65 -10.85
N THR A 137 4.06 -3.43 -11.86
CA THR A 137 5.18 -4.39 -11.78
C THR A 137 6.30 -4.11 -12.77
N GLU A 138 6.06 -3.31 -13.80
CA GLU A 138 7.02 -2.96 -14.84
C GLU A 138 7.34 -1.45 -14.84
N GLY A 139 8.14 -1.03 -15.81
CA GLY A 139 8.52 0.37 -15.98
C GLY A 139 9.43 0.87 -14.85
N LEU A 140 9.24 2.12 -14.46
CA LEU A 140 10.08 2.81 -13.47
C LEU A 140 10.11 2.15 -12.08
N TYR A 141 9.17 1.25 -11.78
CA TYR A 141 9.09 0.57 -10.48
C TYR A 141 9.88 -0.73 -10.39
N CYS A 142 10.33 -1.28 -11.51
CA CYS A 142 11.09 -2.54 -11.51
C CYS A 142 12.52 -2.36 -10.97
N GLY A 143 13.02 -1.11 -10.84
CA GLY A 143 14.34 -0.81 -10.33
C GLY A 143 15.48 -1.27 -11.24
N ASN A 144 15.20 -1.39 -12.52
CA ASN A 144 16.14 -1.89 -13.53
C ASN A 144 17.05 -0.76 -14.00
N GLY A 145 18.18 -0.58 -13.36
CA GLY A 145 19.09 0.50 -13.66
C GLY A 145 20.26 0.57 -12.68
N GLY A 146 21.05 1.62 -12.78
CA GLY A 146 22.16 1.84 -11.89
C GLY A 146 22.85 3.17 -12.12
N ALA A 147 23.81 3.48 -11.25
CA ALA A 147 24.65 4.65 -11.39
C ALA A 147 26.12 4.26 -11.23
N VAL A 148 26.99 4.88 -12.02
CA VAL A 148 28.45 4.74 -11.92
C VAL A 148 29.09 6.10 -11.67
N ARG A 149 30.23 6.10 -10.95
CA ARG A 149 30.98 7.32 -10.57
C ARG A 149 30.15 8.32 -9.77
N VAL A 150 29.28 7.79 -8.88
CA VAL A 150 28.35 8.57 -8.06
C VAL A 150 29.09 9.66 -7.29
N GLY A 151 28.54 10.89 -7.30
CA GLY A 151 29.10 12.06 -6.62
C GLY A 151 30.29 12.71 -7.34
N THR A 152 30.62 12.29 -8.56
CA THR A 152 31.69 12.92 -9.37
C THR A 152 31.09 13.72 -10.53
N PRO A 153 31.89 14.65 -11.16
CA PRO A 153 31.45 15.34 -12.38
C PRO A 153 31.19 14.41 -13.60
N HIS A 154 31.56 13.15 -13.49
CA HIS A 154 31.38 12.12 -14.52
C HIS A 154 30.37 11.05 -14.11
N GLU A 155 29.47 11.38 -13.19
CA GLU A 155 28.38 10.49 -12.81
C GLU A 155 27.48 10.20 -14.01
N LEU A 156 27.16 8.92 -14.19
CA LEU A 156 26.20 8.44 -15.17
C LEU A 156 25.18 7.58 -14.46
N ALA A 157 23.90 7.92 -14.59
CA ALA A 157 22.77 7.10 -14.17
C ALA A 157 22.06 6.53 -15.39
N THR A 158 21.64 5.27 -15.30
CA THR A 158 20.84 4.58 -16.31
C THR A 158 19.60 4.00 -15.69
N GLU A 159 18.52 4.00 -16.44
CA GLU A 159 17.29 3.32 -16.10
C GLU A 159 16.77 2.59 -17.34
N VAL A 160 16.22 1.39 -17.13
CA VAL A 160 15.68 0.54 -18.19
C VAL A 160 14.23 0.22 -17.81
N SER A 161 13.30 0.51 -18.70
CA SER A 161 11.87 0.24 -18.55
C SER A 161 11.31 -0.48 -19.78
#